data_10f1aaff4606294670e28851df8536d3
#
_entry.id   10f1aaff4606294670e28851df8536d3
#
_cell.length_a   1.000
_cell.length_b   1.000
_cell.length_c   1.000
_cell.angle_alpha   90.00
_cell.angle_beta   90.00
_cell.angle_gamma   90.00
#
_symmetry.space_group_name_H-M   'P 1'
#
loop_
_entity.id
_entity.type
_entity.pdbx_description
1 polymer ?
#
loop_
_entity_poly.entity_id
_entity_poly.type
_entity_poly.pdbx_seq_one_letter_code
_entity_poly.pdbx_strand_id
1 'polypeptide(L)'
;MKKKPGKSTRKTATKGSRRKSSTPSTKSHVPTRGLYGWITHTELASSNPTATKAWCTKVLGWTFKPSVPMPGGGEYMLFAYSDQGGGGIRPTNPSETPGSSFTVHVADTRASFDKALREGAEAMVPPTPIMPGVTIAVVRAPGGVPVGFSGP
;
A
#
# COMPACT_ATOMS: atom_id res chain seq x y z
N MET A 1 -13.83 -6.97 -90.73
CA MET A 1 -13.88 -6.08 -89.55
C MET A 1 -14.15 -6.94 -88.32
N LYS A 2 -13.18 -7.12 -87.44
CA LYS A 2 -13.28 -8.04 -86.27
C LYS A 2 -13.45 -7.20 -84.99
N LYS A 3 -14.60 -7.36 -84.29
CA LYS A 3 -14.85 -6.75 -82.96
C LYS A 3 -14.12 -7.55 -81.89
N LYS A 4 -13.39 -6.85 -81.03
CA LYS A 4 -12.79 -7.40 -79.80
C LYS A 4 -13.80 -7.44 -78.69
N PRO A 5 -13.82 -8.49 -77.83
CA PRO A 5 -14.64 -8.52 -76.64
C PRO A 5 -13.99 -7.79 -75.46
N GLY A 6 -14.82 -7.05 -74.72
CA GLY A 6 -14.39 -6.28 -73.55
C GLY A 6 -14.09 -7.17 -72.34
N LYS A 7 -13.02 -6.82 -71.59
CA LYS A 7 -12.65 -7.42 -70.34
C LYS A 7 -13.55 -6.92 -69.20
N SER A 8 -14.28 -7.85 -68.58
CA SER A 8 -14.98 -7.63 -67.34
C SER A 8 -14.00 -7.62 -66.16
N THR A 9 -13.91 -6.49 -65.52
CA THR A 9 -13.14 -6.36 -64.23
C THR A 9 -13.97 -6.77 -63.06
N ARG A 10 -13.65 -7.94 -62.51
CA ARG A 10 -14.24 -8.48 -61.28
C ARG A 10 -13.75 -7.68 -60.08
N LYS A 11 -14.58 -6.84 -59.44
CA LYS A 11 -14.27 -6.18 -58.17
C LYS A 11 -14.25 -7.22 -57.05
N THR A 12 -13.08 -7.51 -56.51
CA THR A 12 -12.92 -8.26 -55.25
C THR A 12 -13.27 -7.35 -54.06
N ALA A 13 -14.37 -7.64 -53.42
CA ALA A 13 -14.75 -6.98 -52.16
C ALA A 13 -13.85 -7.51 -51.04
N THR A 14 -12.92 -6.69 -50.59
CA THR A 14 -12.09 -6.96 -49.40
C THR A 14 -12.99 -6.81 -48.15
N LYS A 15 -13.30 -7.95 -47.53
CA LYS A 15 -14.06 -8.05 -46.30
C LYS A 15 -13.18 -7.55 -45.15
N GLY A 16 -13.32 -6.25 -44.81
CA GLY A 16 -12.63 -5.63 -43.69
C GLY A 16 -13.00 -6.33 -42.37
N SER A 17 -12.09 -7.10 -41.83
CA SER A 17 -12.20 -7.66 -40.50
C SER A 17 -12.12 -6.53 -39.48
N ARG A 18 -13.27 -6.13 -38.96
CA ARG A 18 -13.38 -5.17 -37.87
C ARG A 18 -12.83 -5.81 -36.60
N ARG A 19 -11.54 -5.61 -36.33
CA ARG A 19 -10.89 -5.99 -35.08
C ARG A 19 -11.68 -5.28 -33.95
N LYS A 20 -12.46 -6.05 -33.18
CA LYS A 20 -13.02 -5.58 -31.93
C LYS A 20 -11.85 -5.26 -30.99
N SER A 21 -11.60 -3.98 -30.77
CA SER A 21 -10.72 -3.54 -29.70
C SER A 21 -11.38 -3.97 -28.38
N SER A 22 -10.91 -5.06 -27.81
CA SER A 22 -11.21 -5.41 -26.43
C SER A 22 -10.48 -4.39 -25.58
N THR A 23 -11.18 -3.33 -25.16
CA THR A 23 -10.73 -2.49 -24.05
C THR A 23 -10.48 -3.42 -22.87
N PRO A 24 -9.28 -3.39 -22.25
CA PRO A 24 -9.06 -4.18 -21.05
C PRO A 24 -10.10 -3.75 -20.03
N SER A 25 -10.95 -4.66 -19.61
CA SER A 25 -11.82 -4.46 -18.47
C SER A 25 -10.91 -4.16 -17.28
N THR A 26 -10.80 -2.91 -16.89
CA THR A 26 -10.29 -2.52 -15.59
C THR A 26 -11.21 -3.19 -14.57
N LYS A 27 -10.81 -4.38 -14.11
CA LYS A 27 -11.46 -5.00 -12.95
C LYS A 27 -11.36 -3.95 -11.85
N SER A 28 -12.49 -3.37 -11.47
CA SER A 28 -12.53 -2.46 -10.34
C SER A 28 -11.92 -3.19 -9.17
N HIS A 29 -10.84 -2.65 -8.62
CA HIS A 29 -10.21 -3.22 -7.43
C HIS A 29 -11.25 -3.18 -6.32
N VAL A 30 -11.71 -4.36 -5.88
CA VAL A 30 -12.60 -4.46 -4.74
C VAL A 30 -11.75 -4.11 -3.51
N PRO A 31 -12.11 -3.05 -2.76
CA PRO A 31 -11.37 -2.71 -1.56
C PRO A 31 -11.33 -3.89 -0.60
N THR A 32 -10.15 -4.35 -0.24
CA THR A 32 -9.97 -5.34 0.83
C THR A 32 -10.11 -4.71 2.22
N ARG A 33 -10.55 -3.45 2.26
CA ARG A 33 -10.77 -2.69 3.48
C ARG A 33 -11.76 -3.41 4.40
N GLY A 34 -11.31 -3.72 5.60
CA GLY A 34 -12.10 -4.45 6.60
C GLY A 34 -11.82 -5.96 6.63
N LEU A 35 -10.97 -6.50 5.77
CA LEU A 35 -10.49 -7.89 5.90
C LEU A 35 -9.41 -7.96 7.01
N TYR A 36 -9.61 -8.86 7.94
CA TYR A 36 -8.62 -9.13 8.98
C TYR A 36 -7.40 -9.85 8.40
N GLY A 37 -6.23 -9.59 8.98
CA GLY A 37 -4.96 -10.10 8.46
C GLY A 37 -4.34 -9.27 7.32
N TRP A 38 -5.00 -8.22 6.89
CA TRP A 38 -4.49 -7.33 5.86
C TRP A 38 -3.53 -6.28 6.42
N ILE A 39 -2.48 -5.93 5.66
CA ILE A 39 -1.57 -4.82 6.00
C ILE A 39 -2.26 -3.49 5.67
N THR A 40 -2.53 -2.69 6.69
CA THR A 40 -3.22 -1.39 6.56
C THR A 40 -2.27 -0.21 6.51
N HIS A 41 -1.06 -0.37 7.01
CA HIS A 41 -0.10 0.71 7.18
C HIS A 41 1.33 0.19 7.09
N THR A 42 2.20 0.94 6.40
CA THR A 42 3.64 0.69 6.37
C THR A 42 4.35 1.86 7.03
N GLU A 43 5.22 1.60 7.99
CA GLU A 43 6.01 2.62 8.65
C GLU A 43 7.47 2.55 8.20
N LEU A 44 8.05 3.69 7.90
CA LEU A 44 9.46 3.85 7.59
C LEU A 44 10.12 4.68 8.70
N ALA A 45 10.98 4.03 9.50
CA ALA A 45 11.85 4.73 10.43
C ALA A 45 13.12 5.19 9.69
N SER A 46 13.36 6.47 9.63
CA SER A 46 14.45 7.06 8.85
C SER A 46 15.34 7.96 9.70
N SER A 47 16.64 7.83 9.53
CA SER A 47 17.61 8.79 10.10
C SER A 47 17.55 10.17 9.44
N ASN A 48 16.95 10.27 8.25
CA ASN A 48 16.68 11.52 7.56
C ASN A 48 15.34 11.45 6.81
N PRO A 49 14.21 11.67 7.51
CA PRO A 49 12.87 11.60 6.93
C PRO A 49 12.66 12.47 5.69
N THR A 50 13.22 13.68 5.70
CA THR A 50 13.10 14.61 4.55
C THR A 50 13.77 14.07 3.30
N ALA A 51 14.97 13.51 3.42
CA ALA A 51 15.66 12.91 2.29
C ALA A 51 14.92 11.65 1.79
N THR A 52 14.43 10.82 2.70
CA THR A 52 13.61 9.64 2.37
C THR A 52 12.33 10.05 1.63
N LYS A 53 11.61 11.05 2.12
CA LYS A 53 10.43 11.62 1.44
C LYS A 53 10.74 12.08 0.02
N ALA A 54 11.81 12.87 -0.15
CA ALA A 54 12.21 13.37 -1.45
C ALA A 54 12.54 12.25 -2.44
N TRP A 55 13.23 11.20 -1.96
CA TRP A 55 13.56 10.03 -2.75
C TRP A 55 12.29 9.24 -3.14
N CYS A 56 11.40 8.95 -2.18
CA CYS A 56 10.15 8.24 -2.45
C CYS A 56 9.25 8.99 -3.45
N THR A 57 9.16 10.31 -3.33
CA THR A 57 8.42 11.13 -4.31
C THR A 57 9.02 11.01 -5.70
N LYS A 58 10.34 11.16 -5.82
CA LYS A 58 11.02 11.20 -7.12
C LYS A 58 11.08 9.83 -7.81
N VAL A 59 11.33 8.78 -7.05
CA VAL A 59 11.62 7.43 -7.60
C VAL A 59 10.38 6.56 -7.64
N LEU A 60 9.51 6.64 -6.62
CA LEU A 60 8.34 5.78 -6.48
C LEU A 60 7.03 6.49 -6.87
N GLY A 61 7.06 7.81 -7.07
CA GLY A 61 5.85 8.58 -7.37
C GLY A 61 4.87 8.69 -6.19
N TRP A 62 5.33 8.42 -4.97
CA TRP A 62 4.46 8.51 -3.79
C TRP A 62 4.03 9.95 -3.52
N THR A 63 2.78 10.12 -3.14
CA THR A 63 2.21 11.41 -2.73
C THR A 63 2.20 11.54 -1.22
N PHE A 64 2.33 12.76 -0.73
CA PHE A 64 2.38 13.05 0.70
C PHE A 64 1.25 13.98 1.11
N LYS A 65 0.64 13.69 2.25
CA LYS A 65 -0.31 14.56 2.95
C LYS A 65 0.44 15.55 3.86
N PRO A 66 -0.24 16.57 4.40
CA PRO A 66 0.34 17.38 5.45
C PRO A 66 0.88 16.52 6.59
N SER A 67 2.07 16.84 7.08
CA SER A 67 2.72 16.12 8.17
C SER A 67 1.97 16.34 9.49
N VAL A 68 2.10 15.40 10.41
CA VAL A 68 1.53 15.48 11.76
C VAL A 68 2.68 15.62 12.77
N PRO A 69 2.63 16.59 13.69
CA PRO A 69 3.61 16.70 14.76
C PRO A 69 3.65 15.43 15.61
N MET A 70 4.86 14.99 15.99
CA MET A 70 5.03 13.81 16.84
C MET A 70 5.26 14.21 18.30
N PRO A 71 4.74 13.45 19.27
CA PRO A 71 5.16 13.55 20.66
C PRO A 71 6.68 13.33 20.76
N GLY A 72 7.38 14.26 21.43
CA GLY A 72 8.84 14.18 21.53
C GLY A 72 9.62 14.94 20.43
N GLY A 73 8.91 15.54 19.48
CA GLY A 73 9.48 16.35 18.40
C GLY A 73 9.60 15.61 17.06
N GLY A 74 9.78 16.40 16.00
CA GLY A 74 9.76 15.89 14.64
C GLY A 74 8.37 15.80 14.04
N GLU A 75 8.31 15.29 12.81
CA GLU A 75 7.08 15.16 12.03
C GLU A 75 6.87 13.73 11.56
N TYR A 76 5.63 13.30 11.60
CA TYR A 76 5.16 12.07 10.97
C TYR A 76 4.64 12.41 9.57
N MET A 77 5.35 11.95 8.54
CA MET A 77 5.08 12.31 7.15
C MET A 77 4.22 11.24 6.50
N LEU A 78 2.92 11.45 6.45
CA LEU A 78 1.95 10.51 5.86
C LEU A 78 2.09 10.45 4.34
N PHE A 79 2.22 9.25 3.78
CA PHE A 79 2.26 9.01 2.34
C PHE A 79 1.16 8.07 1.88
N ALA A 80 0.84 8.16 0.57
CA ALA A 80 0.00 7.20 -0.12
C ALA A 80 0.76 6.66 -1.34
N TYR A 81 0.67 5.36 -1.58
CA TYR A 81 1.15 4.69 -2.79
C TYR A 81 0.00 4.15 -3.65
N SER A 82 -1.22 4.20 -3.13
CA SER A 82 -2.47 3.89 -3.83
C SER A 82 -3.65 4.52 -3.10
N ASP A 83 -4.85 4.39 -3.66
CA ASP A 83 -6.11 4.84 -3.01
C ASP A 83 -6.39 4.09 -1.71
N GLN A 84 -5.79 2.92 -1.54
CA GLN A 84 -6.09 1.93 -0.49
C GLN A 84 -4.94 1.71 0.48
N GLY A 85 -3.74 2.16 0.14
CA GLY A 85 -2.55 1.87 0.89
C GLY A 85 -1.63 3.07 1.03
N GLY A 86 -0.97 3.11 2.15
CA GLY A 86 -0.02 4.15 2.48
C GLY A 86 0.71 3.84 3.77
N GLY A 87 1.25 4.88 4.35
CA GLY A 87 2.00 4.74 5.58
C GLY A 87 2.52 6.07 6.09
N GLY A 88 3.58 6.00 6.86
CA GLY A 88 4.25 7.17 7.39
C GLY A 88 5.76 7.02 7.42
N ILE A 89 6.45 8.14 7.28
CA ILE A 89 7.88 8.25 7.55
C ILE A 89 8.05 9.01 8.86
N ARG A 90 8.81 8.47 9.77
CA ARG A 90 9.18 9.12 11.03
C ARG A 90 10.69 9.14 11.23
N PRO A 91 11.20 10.00 12.10
CA PRO A 91 12.55 9.86 12.60
C PRO A 91 12.74 8.53 13.32
N THR A 92 13.95 7.99 13.26
CA THR A 92 14.37 6.89 14.14
C THR A 92 14.37 7.36 15.60
N ASN A 93 14.01 6.47 16.51
CA ASN A 93 14.26 6.66 17.95
C ASN A 93 15.77 6.59 18.26
N PRO A 94 16.21 7.07 19.42
CA PRO A 94 17.60 6.86 19.85
C PRO A 94 17.97 5.37 19.78
N SER A 95 19.12 5.08 19.17
CA SER A 95 19.65 3.71 18.97
C SER A 95 18.81 2.81 18.04
N GLU A 96 17.77 3.33 17.39
CA GLU A 96 17.01 2.57 16.40
C GLU A 96 17.74 2.55 15.05
N THR A 97 17.88 1.36 14.48
CA THR A 97 18.37 1.21 13.11
C THR A 97 17.24 1.61 12.13
N PRO A 98 17.54 2.43 11.10
CA PRO A 98 16.56 2.71 10.05
C PRO A 98 15.98 1.43 9.43
N GLY A 99 14.68 1.44 9.16
CA GLY A 99 14.01 0.25 8.65
C GLY A 99 12.54 0.49 8.37
N SER A 100 11.85 -0.60 8.04
CA SER A 100 10.41 -0.59 7.83
C SER A 100 9.70 -1.60 8.72
N SER A 101 8.47 -1.26 9.09
CA SER A 101 7.54 -2.16 9.77
C SER A 101 6.16 -2.05 9.12
N PHE A 102 5.28 -2.98 9.43
CA PHE A 102 3.91 -2.98 8.92
C PHE A 102 2.91 -3.22 10.05
N THR A 103 1.70 -2.75 9.82
CA THR A 103 0.58 -2.92 10.74
C THR A 103 -0.52 -3.72 10.06
N VAL A 104 -0.99 -4.75 10.75
CA VAL A 104 -2.03 -5.67 10.29
C VAL A 104 -3.37 -5.27 10.89
N HIS A 105 -4.43 -5.28 10.08
CA HIS A 105 -5.78 -5.08 10.56
C HIS A 105 -6.28 -6.32 11.29
N VAL A 106 -6.80 -6.13 12.51
CA VAL A 106 -7.28 -7.21 13.38
C VAL A 106 -8.67 -6.88 13.95
N ALA A 107 -9.41 -7.91 14.28
CA ALA A 107 -10.76 -7.77 14.86
C ALA A 107 -10.73 -7.19 16.29
N ASP A 108 -9.67 -7.49 17.04
CA ASP A 108 -9.45 -7.07 18.42
C ASP A 108 -7.94 -6.93 18.63
N THR A 109 -7.50 -5.71 18.83
CA THR A 109 -6.08 -5.38 19.00
C THR A 109 -5.50 -5.98 20.27
N ARG A 110 -6.25 -5.93 21.38
CA ARG A 110 -5.80 -6.47 22.68
C ARG A 110 -5.69 -7.99 22.62
N ALA A 111 -6.70 -8.68 22.12
CA ALA A 111 -6.68 -10.13 22.00
C ALA A 111 -5.55 -10.61 21.08
N SER A 112 -5.29 -9.87 19.99
CA SER A 112 -4.19 -10.16 19.05
C SER A 112 -2.82 -9.96 19.69
N PHE A 113 -2.65 -8.88 20.44
CA PHE A 113 -1.44 -8.61 21.20
C PHE A 113 -1.17 -9.69 22.25
N ASP A 114 -2.17 -10.02 23.08
CA ASP A 114 -2.04 -11.06 24.10
C ASP A 114 -1.74 -12.43 23.51
N LYS A 115 -2.34 -12.75 22.35
CA LYS A 115 -2.03 -13.97 21.61
C LYS A 115 -0.58 -13.97 21.13
N ALA A 116 -0.11 -12.86 20.56
CA ALA A 116 1.28 -12.76 20.07
C ALA A 116 2.29 -12.99 21.20
N LEU A 117 2.05 -12.42 22.40
CA LEU A 117 2.91 -12.65 23.54
C LEU A 117 2.94 -14.13 23.98
N ARG A 118 1.79 -14.80 23.99
CA ARG A 118 1.73 -16.24 24.31
C ARG A 118 2.49 -17.10 23.29
N GLU A 119 2.58 -16.64 22.03
CA GLU A 119 3.30 -17.30 20.95
C GLU A 119 4.79 -16.87 20.86
N GLY A 120 5.30 -16.21 21.90
CA GLY A 120 6.73 -15.90 22.04
C GLY A 120 7.17 -14.55 21.48
N ALA A 121 6.28 -13.65 21.15
CA ALA A 121 6.63 -12.29 20.80
C ALA A 121 6.95 -11.46 22.07
N GLU A 122 7.75 -10.40 21.90
CA GLU A 122 8.06 -9.41 22.93
C GLU A 122 7.19 -8.17 22.76
N ALA A 123 6.71 -7.59 23.86
CA ALA A 123 5.96 -6.35 23.84
C ALA A 123 6.85 -5.16 23.48
N MET A 124 6.45 -4.36 22.49
CA MET A 124 7.10 -3.08 22.14
C MET A 124 6.18 -1.89 22.50
N VAL A 125 4.94 -1.90 22.00
CA VAL A 125 3.93 -0.91 22.32
C VAL A 125 2.66 -1.65 22.75
N PRO A 126 2.23 -1.54 24.00
CA PRO A 126 1.00 -2.17 24.45
C PRO A 126 -0.23 -1.55 23.73
N PRO A 127 -1.39 -2.24 23.74
CA PRO A 127 -2.60 -1.73 23.12
C PRO A 127 -2.93 -0.30 23.57
N THR A 128 -2.83 0.64 22.63
CA THR A 128 -2.92 2.09 22.87
C THR A 128 -3.96 2.70 21.93
N PRO A 129 -5.06 3.27 22.43
CA PRO A 129 -5.99 4.02 21.61
C PRO A 129 -5.32 5.27 21.00
N ILE A 130 -5.47 5.47 19.69
CA ILE A 130 -4.92 6.62 18.97
C ILE A 130 -6.00 7.56 18.41
N MET A 131 -7.20 7.03 18.20
CA MET A 131 -8.39 7.78 17.83
C MET A 131 -9.64 6.93 18.11
N PRO A 132 -10.86 7.52 18.11
CA PRO A 132 -12.08 6.76 18.31
C PRO A 132 -12.19 5.54 17.39
N GLY A 133 -12.35 4.36 17.99
CA GLY A 133 -12.46 3.08 17.27
C GLY A 133 -11.17 2.53 16.68
N VAL A 134 -10.00 3.14 16.97
CA VAL A 134 -8.70 2.64 16.52
C VAL A 134 -7.73 2.53 17.69
N THR A 135 -7.38 1.31 18.00
CA THR A 135 -6.32 0.93 18.94
C THR A 135 -5.14 0.37 18.13
N ILE A 136 -3.93 0.72 18.49
CA ILE A 136 -2.72 0.12 17.93
C ILE A 136 -1.95 -0.64 19.00
N ALA A 137 -1.19 -1.64 18.57
CA ALA A 137 -0.18 -2.31 19.39
C ALA A 137 0.99 -2.72 18.51
N VAL A 138 2.18 -2.86 19.08
CA VAL A 138 3.37 -3.36 18.35
C VAL A 138 4.06 -4.42 19.19
N VAL A 139 4.40 -5.50 18.55
CA VAL A 139 5.21 -6.58 19.15
C VAL A 139 6.46 -6.80 18.32
N ARG A 140 7.49 -7.38 18.94
CA ARG A 140 8.62 -7.95 18.26
C ARG A 140 8.38 -9.45 18.12
N ALA A 141 8.12 -9.90 16.91
CA ALA A 141 7.91 -11.31 16.62
C ALA A 141 9.21 -12.12 16.86
N PRO A 142 9.14 -13.43 17.10
CA PRO A 142 10.31 -14.30 17.08
C PRO A 142 11.14 -14.07 15.82
N GLY A 143 12.47 -13.91 15.99
CA GLY A 143 13.35 -13.47 14.91
C GLY A 143 13.59 -11.96 14.82
N GLY A 144 12.95 -11.15 15.70
CA GLY A 144 13.26 -9.73 15.88
C GLY A 144 12.47 -8.75 15.02
N VAL A 145 11.54 -9.21 14.19
CA VAL A 145 10.77 -8.35 13.28
C VAL A 145 9.65 -7.61 14.04
N PRO A 146 9.57 -6.27 13.95
CA PRO A 146 8.43 -5.54 14.51
C PRO A 146 7.16 -5.74 13.67
N VAL A 147 6.06 -6.07 14.33
CA VAL A 147 4.73 -6.25 13.72
C VAL A 147 3.72 -5.44 14.51
N GLY A 148 3.01 -4.56 13.81
CA GLY A 148 1.92 -3.78 14.37
C GLY A 148 0.56 -4.47 14.19
N PHE A 149 -0.35 -4.19 15.13
CA PHE A 149 -1.77 -4.51 15.03
C PHE A 149 -2.57 -3.22 15.05
N SER A 150 -3.68 -3.16 14.32
CA SER A 150 -4.63 -2.04 14.31
C SER A 150 -6.06 -2.56 14.20
N GLY A 151 -6.92 -2.10 15.08
CA GLY A 151 -8.33 -2.47 15.13
C GLY A 151 -9.03 -1.80 16.31
N PRO A 152 -10.24 -2.23 16.65
CA PRO A 152 -10.89 -1.84 17.88
C PRO A 152 -10.12 -2.26 19.11
#